data_37cd532d8c6df835a65d23c9b848022f
#
_entry.id   37cd532d8c6df835a65d23c9b848022f
#
_cell.length_a   1.000
_cell.length_b   1.000
_cell.length_c   1.000
_cell.angle_alpha   90.00
_cell.angle_beta   90.00
_cell.angle_gamma   90.00
#
_symmetry.space_group_name_H-M   'P 1'
#
loop_
_entity.id
_entity.type
_entity.pdbx_description
1 polymer ?
#
loop_
_entity_poly.entity_id
_entity_poly.type
_entity_poly.pdbx_seq_one_letter_code
_entity_poly.pdbx_strand_id
1 'polypeptide(L)'
;MESPPTCRKTSCRMKKASPVSRSGRFSSGPGEDAAKFTESISFDRRLWRHDLMGSIAHATMLGGIGVLTKAEAKRIVRALEAIGDDIEAGRFDWDESLEDVHMNLEAELTRREPAGAKLHTGRSRNDQVALDTRMWLRDEIVDLEEELRSLQQALVVLAQANDDVIIPGYTHLQRAQPVYFAHHLLAYVEMVERDRERLLDAFSRVNVCPLGSGALA
;
A
#
# COMPACT_ATOMS: atom_id res chain seq x y z
N MET A 1 66.24 -8.93 29.09
CA MET A 1 65.25 -9.82 28.39
C MET A 1 63.92 -9.23 28.61
N GLU A 2 63.49 -8.39 27.66
CA GLU A 2 62.19 -7.75 27.67
C GLU A 2 61.23 -8.55 26.75
N SER A 3 60.04 -8.88 27.25
CA SER A 3 59.01 -9.62 26.53
C SER A 3 58.32 -8.71 25.53
N PRO A 4 57.92 -9.20 24.34
CA PRO A 4 57.26 -8.38 23.33
C PRO A 4 55.78 -8.09 23.71
N PRO A 5 55.23 -6.95 23.25
CA PRO A 5 53.84 -6.55 23.57
C PRO A 5 52.83 -7.41 22.84
N THR A 6 51.81 -7.87 23.57
CA THR A 6 50.68 -8.59 23.07
C THR A 6 49.76 -7.70 22.19
N CYS A 7 49.64 -8.06 20.94
CA CYS A 7 48.70 -7.45 19.98
C CYS A 7 47.24 -7.71 20.41
N ARG A 8 46.52 -6.66 20.85
CA ARG A 8 45.06 -6.70 21.07
C ARG A 8 44.36 -6.86 19.71
N LYS A 9 43.69 -7.98 19.52
CA LYS A 9 42.75 -8.19 18.40
C LYS A 9 41.56 -7.24 18.59
N THR A 10 41.61 -6.09 17.94
CA THR A 10 40.43 -5.27 17.71
C THR A 10 39.54 -6.01 16.68
N SER A 11 38.39 -6.49 17.13
CA SER A 11 37.39 -7.07 16.26
C SER A 11 36.95 -5.99 15.28
N CYS A 12 37.37 -6.10 14.03
CA CYS A 12 36.85 -5.32 12.92
C CYS A 12 35.41 -5.73 12.71
N ARG A 13 34.48 -5.03 13.35
CA ARG A 13 33.05 -5.18 13.12
C ARG A 13 32.81 -4.69 11.69
N MET A 14 32.67 -5.59 10.74
CA MET A 14 32.24 -5.26 9.40
C MET A 14 30.92 -4.47 9.52
N LYS A 15 30.96 -3.20 9.15
CA LYS A 15 29.74 -2.39 9.02
C LYS A 15 28.86 -3.09 7.99
N LYS A 16 27.67 -3.50 8.39
CA LYS A 16 26.67 -4.00 7.44
C LYS A 16 26.46 -2.90 6.38
N ALA A 17 26.61 -3.25 5.12
CA ALA A 17 26.30 -2.34 4.02
C ALA A 17 24.84 -1.90 4.16
N SER A 18 24.58 -0.60 3.98
CA SER A 18 23.24 -0.05 3.97
C SER A 18 22.43 -0.71 2.82
N PRO A 19 21.23 -1.20 3.07
CA PRO A 19 20.44 -1.93 2.08
C PRO A 19 19.73 -1.03 1.05
N VAL A 20 20.15 0.22 0.88
CA VAL A 20 19.54 1.13 -0.10
C VAL A 20 19.80 0.61 -1.51
N SER A 21 18.75 0.52 -2.33
CA SER A 21 18.76 -0.04 -3.70
C SER A 21 19.78 0.61 -4.67
N ARG A 22 20.34 1.77 -4.31
CA ARG A 22 21.36 2.52 -5.07
C ARG A 22 22.75 2.43 -4.47
N SER A 23 22.95 1.61 -3.45
CA SER A 23 24.21 1.55 -2.66
C SER A 23 25.45 1.15 -3.47
N GLY A 24 25.28 0.45 -4.59
CA GLY A 24 26.42 0.01 -5.44
C GLY A 24 27.25 1.14 -6.07
N ARG A 25 26.75 2.39 -6.06
CA ARG A 25 27.46 3.57 -6.62
C ARG A 25 28.06 4.49 -5.56
N PHE A 26 27.76 4.27 -4.29
CA PHE A 26 28.16 5.14 -3.19
C PHE A 26 28.96 4.37 -2.16
N SER A 27 29.99 5.04 -1.60
CA SER A 27 30.84 4.47 -0.55
C SER A 27 30.18 4.50 0.84
N SER A 28 29.09 5.26 1.01
CA SER A 28 28.32 5.37 2.25
C SER A 28 26.83 5.46 1.94
N GLY A 29 25.98 5.07 2.87
CA GLY A 29 24.54 5.32 2.81
C GLY A 29 24.21 6.82 2.97
N PRO A 30 22.91 7.20 2.79
CA PRO A 30 22.43 8.55 3.06
C PRO A 30 22.67 8.93 4.53
N GLY A 31 22.77 10.23 4.83
CA GLY A 31 22.78 10.73 6.21
C GLY A 31 21.45 10.42 6.90
N GLU A 32 21.45 10.33 8.23
CA GLU A 32 20.26 9.97 9.01
C GLU A 32 19.04 10.87 8.73
N ASP A 33 19.26 12.19 8.61
CA ASP A 33 18.19 13.14 8.32
C ASP A 33 17.59 12.95 6.91
N ALA A 34 18.46 12.64 5.93
CA ALA A 34 18.02 12.34 4.57
C ALA A 34 17.22 11.01 4.53
N ALA A 35 17.67 9.99 5.24
CA ALA A 35 16.97 8.72 5.33
C ALA A 35 15.59 8.88 5.97
N LYS A 36 15.47 9.64 7.06
CA LYS A 36 14.19 9.96 7.71
C LYS A 36 13.26 10.80 6.83
N PHE A 37 13.80 11.66 5.99
CA PHE A 37 12.99 12.49 5.08
C PHE A 37 12.47 11.69 3.88
N THR A 38 13.22 10.69 3.41
CA THR A 38 12.88 9.91 2.21
C THR A 38 12.16 8.59 2.50
N GLU A 39 12.04 8.19 3.78
CA GLU A 39 11.31 6.99 4.14
C GLU A 39 9.82 7.15 3.87
N SER A 40 9.16 6.10 3.47
CA SER A 40 7.70 6.03 3.27
C SER A 40 7.03 4.92 4.07
N ILE A 41 7.83 4.03 4.71
CA ILE A 41 7.30 2.90 5.46
C ILE A 41 6.30 3.30 6.54
N SER A 42 6.43 4.49 7.13
CA SER A 42 5.51 5.02 8.14
C SER A 42 4.06 5.08 7.66
N PHE A 43 3.82 5.27 6.36
CA PHE A 43 2.48 5.37 5.78
C PHE A 43 2.21 4.35 4.67
N ASP A 44 3.21 3.87 3.91
CA ASP A 44 3.01 2.96 2.79
C ASP A 44 2.90 1.48 3.21
N ARG A 45 3.22 1.14 4.45
CA ARG A 45 3.04 -0.22 4.98
C ARG A 45 1.62 -0.77 4.76
N ARG A 46 0.61 0.10 4.60
CA ARG A 46 -0.76 -0.29 4.26
C ARG A 46 -0.90 -1.01 2.92
N LEU A 47 0.09 -0.86 2.03
CA LEU A 47 0.11 -1.48 0.71
C LEU A 47 0.60 -2.93 0.71
N TRP A 48 1.03 -3.48 1.84
CA TRP A 48 1.68 -4.79 1.92
C TRP A 48 0.89 -5.93 1.27
N ARG A 49 -0.46 -5.93 1.42
CA ARG A 49 -1.32 -6.95 0.80
C ARG A 49 -1.26 -6.89 -0.72
N HIS A 50 -1.28 -5.69 -1.26
CA HIS A 50 -1.27 -5.43 -2.69
C HIS A 50 0.09 -5.76 -3.29
N ASP A 51 1.19 -5.41 -2.61
CA ASP A 51 2.53 -5.81 -3.05
C ASP A 51 2.70 -7.34 -3.04
N LEU A 52 2.26 -8.04 -1.99
CA LEU A 52 2.30 -9.51 -1.98
C LEU A 52 1.49 -10.10 -3.13
N MET A 53 0.28 -9.61 -3.39
CA MET A 53 -0.56 -10.08 -4.50
C MET A 53 0.13 -9.86 -5.86
N GLY A 54 0.64 -8.66 -6.11
CA GLY A 54 1.38 -8.31 -7.32
C GLY A 54 2.65 -9.14 -7.47
N SER A 55 3.40 -9.33 -6.40
CA SER A 55 4.64 -10.12 -6.37
C SER A 55 4.39 -11.61 -6.58
N ILE A 56 3.32 -12.19 -6.03
CA ILE A 56 2.89 -13.58 -6.27
C ILE A 56 2.53 -13.78 -7.75
N ALA A 57 1.74 -12.87 -8.32
CA ALA A 57 1.37 -12.91 -9.73
C ALA A 57 2.62 -12.82 -10.63
N HIS A 58 3.55 -11.92 -10.30
CA HIS A 58 4.79 -11.73 -11.04
C HIS A 58 5.71 -12.96 -10.96
N ALA A 59 5.90 -13.54 -9.77
CA ALA A 59 6.66 -14.78 -9.59
C ALA A 59 6.07 -15.94 -10.41
N THR A 60 4.74 -16.06 -10.42
CA THR A 60 4.02 -17.07 -11.17
C THR A 60 4.25 -16.90 -12.68
N MET A 61 4.15 -15.68 -13.20
CA MET A 61 4.42 -15.33 -14.59
C MET A 61 5.87 -15.64 -14.96
N LEU A 62 6.86 -15.23 -14.16
CA LEU A 62 8.29 -15.51 -14.40
C LEU A 62 8.56 -17.02 -14.45
N GLY A 63 7.88 -17.82 -13.63
CA GLY A 63 7.92 -19.27 -13.67
C GLY A 63 7.28 -19.85 -14.93
N GLY A 64 6.23 -19.21 -15.44
CA GLY A 64 5.52 -19.59 -16.66
C GLY A 64 6.35 -19.39 -17.94
N ILE A 65 7.10 -18.29 -18.00
CA ILE A 65 7.95 -17.94 -19.15
C ILE A 65 9.39 -18.50 -19.03
N GLY A 66 9.72 -19.23 -17.96
CA GLY A 66 11.00 -19.91 -17.80
C GLY A 66 12.17 -19.03 -17.31
N VAL A 67 11.92 -17.81 -16.84
CA VAL A 67 12.92 -16.95 -16.17
C VAL A 67 13.25 -17.52 -14.78
N LEU A 68 12.23 -17.95 -14.06
CA LEU A 68 12.37 -18.78 -12.86
C LEU A 68 12.09 -20.23 -13.21
N THR A 69 12.75 -21.17 -12.57
CA THR A 69 12.29 -22.55 -12.60
C THR A 69 10.94 -22.68 -11.89
N LYS A 70 10.13 -23.65 -12.28
CA LYS A 70 8.83 -23.91 -11.61
C LYS A 70 8.97 -24.16 -10.10
N ALA A 71 10.11 -24.75 -9.70
CA ALA A 71 10.41 -25.00 -8.29
C ALA A 71 10.73 -23.71 -7.54
N GLU A 72 11.54 -22.80 -8.12
CA GLU A 72 11.85 -21.49 -7.54
C GLU A 72 10.57 -20.65 -7.40
N ALA A 73 9.77 -20.54 -8.47
CA ALA A 73 8.53 -19.79 -8.44
C ALA A 73 7.59 -20.28 -7.31
N LYS A 74 7.43 -21.61 -7.16
CA LYS A 74 6.63 -22.17 -6.06
C LYS A 74 7.18 -21.86 -4.66
N ARG A 75 8.51 -21.86 -4.47
CA ARG A 75 9.11 -21.51 -3.19
C ARG A 75 8.95 -20.03 -2.87
N ILE A 76 9.13 -19.16 -3.86
CA ILE A 76 8.92 -17.70 -3.72
C ILE A 76 7.47 -17.43 -3.34
N VAL A 77 6.49 -18.01 -4.04
CA VAL A 77 5.06 -17.83 -3.72
C VAL A 77 4.76 -18.26 -2.29
N ARG A 78 5.20 -19.44 -1.85
CA ARG A 78 5.00 -19.90 -0.47
C ARG A 78 5.66 -18.99 0.57
N ALA A 79 6.84 -18.45 0.27
CA ALA A 79 7.52 -17.53 1.16
C ALA A 79 6.77 -16.19 1.28
N LEU A 80 6.20 -15.67 0.17
CA LEU A 80 5.36 -14.47 0.17
C LEU A 80 4.05 -14.69 0.95
N GLU A 81 3.39 -15.82 0.76
CA GLU A 81 2.20 -16.20 1.52
C GLU A 81 2.49 -16.25 3.03
N ALA A 82 3.60 -16.91 3.43
CA ALA A 82 4.02 -16.99 4.84
C ALA A 82 4.41 -15.61 5.42
N ILE A 83 4.92 -14.68 4.61
CA ILE A 83 5.17 -13.30 5.04
C ILE A 83 3.83 -12.62 5.32
N GLY A 84 2.83 -12.80 4.46
CA GLY A 84 1.49 -12.28 4.65
C GLY A 84 0.86 -12.76 5.97
N ASP A 85 0.94 -14.06 6.23
CA ASP A 85 0.44 -14.68 7.49
C ASP A 85 1.12 -14.07 8.73
N ASP A 86 2.42 -13.79 8.64
CA ASP A 86 3.16 -13.16 9.75
C ASP A 86 2.78 -11.70 9.95
N ILE A 87 2.53 -10.95 8.88
CA ILE A 87 2.05 -9.55 8.97
C ILE A 87 0.66 -9.51 9.59
N GLU A 88 -0.27 -10.35 9.14
CA GLU A 88 -1.63 -10.43 9.68
C GLU A 88 -1.64 -10.82 11.17
N ALA A 89 -0.75 -11.71 11.56
CA ALA A 89 -0.61 -12.14 12.96
C ALA A 89 0.20 -11.17 13.83
N GLY A 90 0.67 -10.04 13.29
CA GLY A 90 1.48 -9.04 14.01
C GLY A 90 2.87 -9.53 14.40
N ARG A 91 3.41 -10.52 13.70
CA ARG A 91 4.75 -11.09 13.95
C ARG A 91 5.83 -10.55 13.02
N PHE A 92 5.48 -9.71 12.08
CA PHE A 92 6.41 -9.09 11.15
C PHE A 92 6.99 -7.79 11.72
N ASP A 93 8.31 -7.72 11.83
CA ASP A 93 9.00 -6.52 12.29
C ASP A 93 9.33 -5.62 11.11
N TRP A 94 8.72 -4.46 11.06
CA TRP A 94 9.01 -3.43 10.07
C TRP A 94 10.32 -2.71 10.42
N ASP A 95 11.25 -2.67 9.48
CA ASP A 95 12.54 -1.99 9.60
C ASP A 95 12.45 -0.61 8.94
N GLU A 96 12.41 0.45 9.75
CA GLU A 96 12.37 1.84 9.28
C GLU A 96 13.66 2.27 8.55
N SER A 97 14.76 1.52 8.70
CA SER A 97 15.97 1.75 7.93
C SER A 97 15.87 1.28 6.48
N LEU A 98 14.84 0.50 6.16
CA LEU A 98 14.43 0.12 4.81
C LEU A 98 13.37 1.12 4.34
N GLU A 99 13.69 1.86 3.32
CA GLU A 99 13.01 3.05 2.82
C GLU A 99 11.47 2.92 2.70
N ASP A 100 10.98 1.76 2.23
CA ASP A 100 9.58 1.52 1.88
C ASP A 100 9.09 0.10 2.24
N VAL A 101 7.79 -0.14 2.09
CA VAL A 101 7.15 -1.45 2.30
C VAL A 101 7.76 -2.52 1.39
N HIS A 102 8.07 -2.17 0.16
CA HIS A 102 8.58 -3.08 -0.86
C HIS A 102 9.97 -3.60 -0.49
N MET A 103 10.87 -2.74 0.02
CA MET A 103 12.20 -3.14 0.50
C MET A 103 12.12 -4.04 1.73
N ASN A 104 11.18 -3.77 2.64
CA ASN A 104 10.93 -4.61 3.79
C ASN A 104 10.51 -6.03 3.36
N LEU A 105 9.54 -6.13 2.45
CA LEU A 105 9.06 -7.42 1.94
C LEU A 105 10.13 -8.15 1.11
N GLU A 106 10.86 -7.45 0.26
CA GLU A 106 11.94 -8.01 -0.56
C GLU A 106 13.11 -8.53 0.28
N ALA A 107 13.49 -7.79 1.33
CA ALA A 107 14.55 -8.20 2.26
C ALA A 107 14.14 -9.47 3.01
N GLU A 108 12.92 -9.52 3.54
CA GLU A 108 12.42 -10.69 4.25
C GLU A 108 12.21 -11.88 3.32
N LEU A 109 11.68 -11.68 2.11
CA LEU A 109 11.58 -12.71 1.10
C LEU A 109 12.94 -13.32 0.78
N THR A 110 13.95 -12.50 0.52
CA THR A 110 15.31 -12.97 0.18
C THR A 110 15.97 -13.71 1.34
N ARG A 111 15.66 -13.31 2.58
CA ARG A 111 16.13 -14.00 3.79
C ARG A 111 15.53 -15.41 3.91
N ARG A 112 14.24 -15.59 3.59
CA ARG A 112 13.53 -16.88 3.65
C ARG A 112 13.85 -17.78 2.45
N GLU A 113 13.87 -17.19 1.27
CA GLU A 113 14.09 -17.87 -0.01
C GLU A 113 15.08 -17.07 -0.87
N PRO A 114 16.35 -17.52 -0.99
CA PRO A 114 17.38 -16.79 -1.75
C PRO A 114 17.02 -16.55 -3.23
N ALA A 115 16.18 -17.41 -3.84
CA ALA A 115 15.69 -17.19 -5.19
C ALA A 115 14.80 -15.94 -5.29
N GLY A 116 14.30 -15.40 -4.17
CA GLY A 116 13.56 -14.14 -4.09
C GLY A 116 14.31 -12.96 -4.69
N ALA A 117 15.65 -12.95 -4.63
CA ALA A 117 16.47 -11.94 -5.28
C ALA A 117 16.27 -11.84 -6.82
N LYS A 118 15.69 -12.85 -7.45
CA LYS A 118 15.36 -12.86 -8.89
C LYS A 118 13.98 -12.24 -9.17
N LEU A 119 13.16 -11.98 -8.17
CA LEU A 119 11.77 -11.55 -8.33
C LEU A 119 11.66 -10.19 -9.02
N HIS A 120 12.66 -9.33 -8.88
CA HIS A 120 12.67 -8.00 -9.51
C HIS A 120 12.97 -8.03 -11.02
N THR A 121 13.17 -9.21 -11.62
CA THR A 121 13.45 -9.36 -13.07
C THR A 121 12.26 -8.86 -13.89
N GLY A 122 12.52 -7.93 -14.82
CA GLY A 122 11.50 -7.37 -15.72
C GLY A 122 10.50 -6.42 -15.03
N ARG A 123 10.79 -5.96 -13.81
CA ARG A 123 9.97 -5.04 -13.04
C ARG A 123 10.83 -3.88 -12.53
N SER A 124 10.28 -2.68 -12.47
CA SER A 124 10.85 -1.54 -11.77
C SER A 124 10.12 -1.31 -10.44
N ARG A 125 10.77 -0.66 -9.49
CA ARG A 125 10.08 -0.14 -8.31
C ARG A 125 8.93 0.81 -8.71
N ASN A 126 9.09 1.57 -9.79
CA ASN A 126 8.08 2.53 -10.26
C ASN A 126 6.77 1.84 -10.67
N ASP A 127 6.82 0.81 -11.51
CA ASP A 127 5.61 0.09 -11.95
C ASP A 127 5.02 -0.75 -10.81
N GLN A 128 5.84 -1.25 -9.88
CA GLN A 128 5.40 -1.93 -8.67
C GLN A 128 4.60 -1.00 -7.75
N VAL A 129 5.15 0.16 -7.39
CA VAL A 129 4.47 1.16 -6.54
C VAL A 129 3.17 1.64 -7.19
N ALA A 130 3.19 1.89 -8.51
CA ALA A 130 2.02 2.32 -9.24
C ALA A 130 0.92 1.25 -9.26
N LEU A 131 1.28 -0.04 -9.40
CA LEU A 131 0.35 -1.15 -9.32
C LEU A 131 -0.30 -1.23 -7.94
N ASP A 132 0.51 -1.25 -6.89
CA ASP A 132 0.06 -1.46 -5.52
C ASP A 132 -0.85 -0.32 -5.05
N THR A 133 -0.47 0.93 -5.38
CA THR A 133 -1.31 2.11 -5.11
C THR A 133 -2.66 2.03 -5.84
N ARG A 134 -2.68 1.58 -7.10
CA ARG A 134 -3.93 1.41 -7.86
C ARG A 134 -4.80 0.29 -7.29
N MET A 135 -4.21 -0.83 -6.92
CA MET A 135 -4.94 -1.95 -6.31
C MET A 135 -5.54 -1.54 -4.97
N TRP A 136 -4.76 -0.87 -4.11
CA TRP A 136 -5.23 -0.33 -2.85
C TRP A 136 -6.37 0.68 -3.06
N LEU A 137 -6.18 1.66 -3.94
CA LEU A 137 -7.20 2.68 -4.22
C LEU A 137 -8.49 2.07 -4.78
N ARG A 138 -8.39 1.01 -5.59
CA ARG A 138 -9.56 0.28 -6.09
C ARG A 138 -10.37 -0.33 -4.94
N ASP A 139 -9.68 -0.95 -3.98
CA ASP A 139 -10.34 -1.59 -2.85
C ASP A 139 -10.96 -0.52 -1.92
N GLU A 140 -10.26 0.58 -1.64
CA GLU A 140 -10.78 1.72 -0.86
C GLU A 140 -12.01 2.38 -1.53
N ILE A 141 -12.06 2.43 -2.86
CA ILE A 141 -13.25 2.94 -3.58
C ILE A 141 -14.46 2.03 -3.34
N VAL A 142 -14.26 0.71 -3.33
CA VAL A 142 -15.35 -0.25 -3.08
C VAL A 142 -15.87 -0.09 -1.65
N ASP A 143 -14.99 -0.03 -0.67
CA ASP A 143 -15.35 0.12 0.74
C ASP A 143 -16.07 1.46 0.99
N LEU A 144 -15.55 2.56 0.43
CA LEU A 144 -16.17 3.88 0.57
C LEU A 144 -17.53 3.96 -0.12
N GLU A 145 -17.70 3.30 -1.27
CA GLU A 145 -19.02 3.22 -1.95
C GLU A 145 -20.07 2.53 -1.08
N GLU A 146 -19.69 1.47 -0.37
CA GLU A 146 -20.57 0.75 0.54
C GLU A 146 -20.93 1.58 1.79
N GLU A 147 -19.97 2.32 2.35
CA GLU A 147 -20.23 3.26 3.45
C GLU A 147 -21.16 4.41 3.04
N LEU A 148 -20.97 4.99 1.86
CA LEU A 148 -21.84 6.03 1.32
C LEU A 148 -23.26 5.51 1.07
N ARG A 149 -23.42 4.28 0.58
CA ARG A 149 -24.73 3.62 0.43
C ARG A 149 -25.41 3.45 1.80
N SER A 150 -24.63 3.05 2.81
CA SER A 150 -25.15 2.91 4.18
C SER A 150 -25.63 4.25 4.76
N LEU A 151 -24.89 5.33 4.49
CA LEU A 151 -25.30 6.69 4.85
C LEU A 151 -26.60 7.10 4.14
N GLN A 152 -26.71 6.86 2.83
CA GLN A 152 -27.95 7.15 2.07
C GLN A 152 -29.13 6.39 2.66
N GLN A 153 -28.96 5.11 2.96
CA GLN A 153 -30.02 4.29 3.58
C GLN A 153 -30.46 4.85 4.93
N ALA A 154 -29.54 5.29 5.77
CA ALA A 154 -29.87 5.91 7.06
C ALA A 154 -30.66 7.21 6.87
N LEU A 155 -30.26 8.06 5.92
CA LEU A 155 -30.96 9.32 5.62
C LEU A 155 -32.39 9.05 5.08
N VAL A 156 -32.55 8.05 4.23
CA VAL A 156 -33.89 7.65 3.68
C VAL A 156 -34.80 7.14 4.81
N VAL A 157 -34.28 6.26 5.68
CA VAL A 157 -35.04 5.73 6.81
C VAL A 157 -35.46 6.86 7.77
N LEU A 158 -34.55 7.81 8.04
CA LEU A 158 -34.85 8.96 8.86
C LEU A 158 -35.90 9.89 8.21
N ALA A 159 -35.82 10.08 6.89
CA ALA A 159 -36.80 10.86 6.14
C ALA A 159 -38.19 10.21 6.17
N GLN A 160 -38.28 8.89 6.00
CA GLN A 160 -39.54 8.15 6.09
C GLN A 160 -40.16 8.21 7.48
N ALA A 161 -39.35 8.17 8.54
CA ALA A 161 -39.82 8.25 9.92
C ALA A 161 -40.32 9.66 10.31
N ASN A 162 -40.06 10.68 9.48
CA ASN A 162 -40.38 12.09 9.75
C ASN A 162 -40.95 12.78 8.51
N ASP A 163 -41.80 12.08 7.76
CA ASP A 163 -42.32 12.54 6.46
C ASP A 163 -43.34 13.69 6.56
N ASP A 164 -43.97 13.85 7.72
CA ASP A 164 -44.90 14.91 8.07
C ASP A 164 -44.28 16.13 8.80
N VAL A 165 -43.01 16.04 9.19
CA VAL A 165 -42.32 17.09 9.93
C VAL A 165 -41.98 18.28 9.05
N ILE A 166 -42.47 19.47 9.42
CA ILE A 166 -42.20 20.73 8.74
C ILE A 166 -41.18 21.54 9.56
N ILE A 167 -40.14 22.01 8.88
CA ILE A 167 -39.10 22.86 9.44
C ILE A 167 -39.01 24.20 8.71
N PRO A 168 -38.52 25.27 9.31
CA PRO A 168 -38.24 26.51 8.59
C PRO A 168 -37.00 26.34 7.71
N GLY A 169 -37.12 26.66 6.42
CA GLY A 169 -35.95 26.93 5.57
C GLY A 169 -35.32 28.27 5.92
N TYR A 170 -34.02 28.41 5.68
CA TYR A 170 -33.26 29.64 5.97
C TYR A 170 -32.50 30.12 4.72
N THR A 171 -32.50 31.44 4.54
CA THR A 171 -31.59 32.13 3.61
C THR A 171 -31.01 33.35 4.35
N HIS A 172 -29.71 33.61 4.17
CA HIS A 172 -29.05 34.75 4.84
C HIS A 172 -29.29 34.80 6.37
N LEU A 173 -29.33 33.67 7.01
CA LEU A 173 -29.66 33.51 8.46
C LEU A 173 -31.08 33.98 8.85
N GLN A 174 -31.96 34.18 7.86
CA GLN A 174 -33.35 34.58 8.03
C GLN A 174 -34.28 33.44 7.68
N ARG A 175 -35.42 33.35 8.40
CA ARG A 175 -36.46 32.38 8.06
C ARG A 175 -37.04 32.66 6.67
N ALA A 176 -37.07 31.63 5.87
CA ALA A 176 -37.66 31.65 4.52
C ALA A 176 -38.97 30.79 4.50
N GLN A 177 -39.19 30.01 3.46
CA GLN A 177 -40.40 29.16 3.36
C GLN A 177 -40.27 27.94 4.29
N PRO A 178 -41.46 27.36 4.68
CA PRO A 178 -41.51 26.05 5.30
C PRO A 178 -41.06 24.96 4.30
N VAL A 179 -40.36 23.97 4.78
CA VAL A 179 -39.95 22.78 4.01
C VAL A 179 -40.16 21.53 4.84
N TYR A 180 -40.43 20.41 4.18
CA TYR A 180 -40.46 19.12 4.86
C TYR A 180 -39.03 18.72 5.27
N PHE A 181 -38.89 18.20 6.49
CA PHE A 181 -37.61 17.70 6.97
C PHE A 181 -37.12 16.53 6.09
N ALA A 182 -38.01 15.66 5.67
CA ALA A 182 -37.72 14.60 4.71
C ALA A 182 -37.11 15.15 3.41
N HIS A 183 -37.66 16.23 2.85
CA HIS A 183 -37.10 16.87 1.65
C HIS A 183 -35.68 17.40 1.88
N HIS A 184 -35.45 17.98 3.04
CA HIS A 184 -34.09 18.44 3.42
C HIS A 184 -33.09 17.28 3.48
N LEU A 185 -33.47 16.13 4.06
CA LEU A 185 -32.62 14.94 4.14
C LEU A 185 -32.35 14.34 2.75
N LEU A 186 -33.37 14.26 1.88
CA LEU A 186 -33.23 13.73 0.54
C LEU A 186 -32.28 14.56 -0.33
N ALA A 187 -32.12 15.86 -0.07
CA ALA A 187 -31.13 16.68 -0.77
C ALA A 187 -29.70 16.16 -0.54
N TYR A 188 -29.39 15.65 0.67
CA TYR A 188 -28.10 15.02 0.95
C TYR A 188 -27.98 13.64 0.30
N VAL A 189 -29.04 12.86 0.21
CA VAL A 189 -29.05 11.59 -0.53
C VAL A 189 -28.62 11.82 -1.97
N GLU A 190 -29.17 12.84 -2.63
CA GLU A 190 -28.83 13.22 -4.00
C GLU A 190 -27.36 13.72 -4.13
N MET A 191 -26.83 14.40 -3.12
CA MET A 191 -25.42 14.81 -3.11
C MET A 191 -24.49 13.59 -3.02
N VAL A 192 -24.77 12.68 -2.10
CA VAL A 192 -24.01 11.44 -1.90
C VAL A 192 -24.08 10.55 -3.15
N GLU A 193 -25.25 10.48 -3.84
CA GLU A 193 -25.36 9.71 -5.07
C GLU A 193 -24.39 10.21 -6.15
N ARG A 194 -24.29 11.52 -6.35
CA ARG A 194 -23.33 12.09 -7.29
C ARG A 194 -21.87 11.82 -6.88
N ASP A 195 -21.57 11.70 -5.60
CA ASP A 195 -20.22 11.32 -5.13
C ASP A 195 -19.95 9.85 -5.41
N ARG A 196 -20.93 8.96 -5.21
CA ARG A 196 -20.83 7.53 -5.58
C ARG A 196 -20.58 7.36 -7.10
N GLU A 197 -21.31 8.10 -7.95
CA GLU A 197 -21.09 8.09 -9.40
C GLU A 197 -19.65 8.49 -9.76
N ARG A 198 -19.09 9.51 -9.11
CA ARG A 198 -17.68 9.94 -9.31
C ARG A 198 -16.70 8.86 -8.90
N LEU A 199 -16.94 8.15 -7.80
CA LEU A 199 -16.09 7.05 -7.35
C LEU A 199 -16.14 5.87 -8.33
N LEU A 200 -17.31 5.49 -8.84
CA LEU A 200 -17.46 4.44 -9.85
C LEU A 200 -16.77 4.79 -11.17
N ASP A 201 -16.84 6.06 -11.59
CA ASP A 201 -16.13 6.55 -12.77
C ASP A 201 -14.60 6.52 -12.54
N ALA A 202 -14.12 6.93 -11.34
CA ALA A 202 -12.72 6.84 -10.96
C ALA A 202 -12.23 5.39 -10.95
N PHE A 203 -13.04 4.44 -10.44
CA PHE A 203 -12.70 3.02 -10.37
C PHE A 203 -12.26 2.44 -11.71
N SER A 204 -13.00 2.72 -12.79
CA SER A 204 -12.69 2.22 -14.12
C SER A 204 -11.33 2.72 -14.65
N ARG A 205 -10.92 3.93 -14.30
CA ARG A 205 -9.62 4.52 -14.65
C ARG A 205 -8.48 4.03 -13.76
N VAL A 206 -8.77 3.76 -12.50
CA VAL A 206 -7.80 3.20 -11.54
C VAL A 206 -7.51 1.73 -11.86
N ASN A 207 -8.52 0.96 -12.28
CA ASN A 207 -8.40 -0.47 -12.54
C ASN A 207 -7.67 -0.79 -13.86
N VAL A 208 -6.49 -0.18 -14.04
CA VAL A 208 -5.59 -0.41 -15.17
C VAL A 208 -4.22 -0.81 -14.63
N CYS A 209 -3.75 -1.99 -15.01
CA CYS A 209 -2.48 -2.53 -14.54
C CYS A 209 -1.29 -1.85 -15.24
N PRO A 210 -0.40 -1.15 -14.50
CA PRO A 210 0.82 -0.56 -15.06
C PRO A 210 2.01 -1.51 -15.02
N LEU A 211 1.89 -2.66 -14.33
CA LEU A 211 2.99 -3.60 -14.15
C LEU A 211 3.50 -4.11 -15.50
N GLY A 212 4.82 -4.10 -15.68
CA GLY A 212 5.48 -4.47 -16.93
C GLY A 212 5.94 -3.27 -17.78
N SER A 213 5.57 -2.03 -17.42
CA SER A 213 6.08 -0.82 -18.09
C SER A 213 7.57 -0.57 -17.75
N GLY A 214 8.07 -1.15 -16.68
CA GLY A 214 9.46 -1.00 -16.23
C GLY A 214 9.75 0.41 -15.72
N ALA A 215 10.99 0.87 -15.92
CA ALA A 215 11.45 2.17 -15.39
C ALA A 215 10.80 3.39 -16.05
N LEU A 216 10.06 3.19 -17.13
CA LEU A 216 9.39 4.26 -17.90
C LEU A 216 7.88 4.35 -17.61
N ALA A 217 7.42 3.64 -16.60
CA ALA A 217 6.02 3.66 -16.17
C ALA A 217 5.61 5.03 -15.59
#